data_8b79fea82fac7e9f091c8e439229283e
#
_entry.id   8b79fea82fac7e9f091c8e439229283e
#
_cell.length_a   1.000
_cell.length_b   1.000
_cell.length_c   1.000
_cell.angle_alpha   90.00
_cell.angle_beta   90.00
_cell.angle_gamma   90.00
#
_symmetry.space_group_name_H-M   'P 1'
#
loop_
_entity.id
_entity.type
_entity.pdbx_description
1 polymer ?
#
loop_
_entity_poly.entity_id
_entity_poly.type
_entity_poly.pdbx_seq_one_letter_code
_entity_poly.pdbx_strand_id
1 'polypeptide(L)'
;DEAIDAHYQQPVPLSLLRDSISGRLEQERISQRFLAGPVNVCTLMPMRSIPFRVVCLLGMNDGVYPRTLAPLGFDLMSEKPRRGDRSRRDDDRYLFLEALISAREKLYISYIGRAIQDNTPRYPSVLVEELMDYVAQSHYLPGDDALNVDESTRRVRQHLSHYYPRTPF
;
A
#
# COMPACT_ATOMS: atom_id res chain seq x y z
N ASP A 1 -13.00 -27.08 -17.60
CA ASP A 1 -13.69 -26.89 -18.75
C ASP A 1 -14.40 -28.14 -19.30
N GLU A 2 -14.27 -29.32 -18.66
CA GLU A 2 -15.05 -30.52 -18.96
C GLU A 2 -16.59 -30.29 -18.93
N ALA A 3 -17.06 -29.36 -18.10
CA ALA A 3 -18.48 -29.03 -18.02
C ALA A 3 -18.99 -28.26 -19.26
N ILE A 4 -18.14 -27.48 -19.92
CA ILE A 4 -18.50 -26.77 -21.17
C ILE A 4 -18.49 -27.74 -22.34
N ASP A 5 -17.50 -28.60 -22.42
CA ASP A 5 -17.40 -29.61 -23.48
C ASP A 5 -18.55 -30.61 -23.43
N ALA A 6 -19.10 -30.89 -22.25
CA ALA A 6 -20.21 -31.80 -22.06
C ALA A 6 -21.60 -31.22 -22.44
N HIS A 7 -21.78 -29.89 -22.40
CA HIS A 7 -23.11 -29.28 -22.50
C HIS A 7 -23.24 -28.20 -23.58
N TYR A 8 -22.15 -27.73 -24.18
CA TYR A 8 -22.18 -26.67 -25.18
C TYR A 8 -21.66 -27.17 -26.55
N GLN A 9 -22.56 -27.44 -27.46
CA GLN A 9 -22.23 -27.98 -28.79
C GLN A 9 -22.28 -26.93 -29.91
N GLN A 10 -22.51 -25.67 -29.62
CA GLN A 10 -22.52 -24.61 -30.62
C GLN A 10 -21.12 -24.04 -30.86
N PRO A 11 -20.80 -23.61 -32.10
CA PRO A 11 -19.53 -22.98 -32.40
C PRO A 11 -19.38 -21.66 -31.62
N VAL A 12 -18.32 -21.55 -30.84
CA VAL A 12 -18.00 -20.34 -30.05
C VAL A 12 -17.19 -19.39 -30.92
N PRO A 13 -17.55 -18.09 -31.00
CA PRO A 13 -16.74 -17.10 -31.70
C PRO A 13 -15.31 -17.03 -31.13
N LEU A 14 -14.32 -16.93 -32.04
CA LEU A 14 -12.90 -16.86 -31.65
C LEU A 14 -12.58 -15.66 -30.74
N SER A 15 -13.31 -14.56 -30.90
CA SER A 15 -13.20 -13.38 -30.04
C SER A 15 -13.50 -13.73 -28.57
N LEU A 16 -14.54 -14.45 -28.31
CA LEU A 16 -14.98 -14.85 -26.98
C LEU A 16 -13.97 -15.80 -26.30
N LEU A 17 -13.40 -16.71 -27.09
CA LEU A 17 -12.33 -17.60 -26.63
C LEU A 17 -11.06 -16.80 -26.30
N ARG A 18 -10.68 -15.86 -27.16
CA ARG A 18 -9.54 -14.96 -26.93
C ARG A 18 -9.72 -14.14 -25.67
N ASP A 19 -10.88 -13.52 -25.47
CA ASP A 19 -11.18 -12.70 -24.31
C ASP A 19 -11.15 -13.54 -23.01
N SER A 20 -11.69 -14.76 -23.07
CA SER A 20 -11.65 -15.69 -21.93
C SER A 20 -10.22 -16.10 -21.57
N ILE A 21 -9.38 -16.40 -22.56
CA ILE A 21 -7.98 -16.77 -22.35
C ILE A 21 -7.18 -15.56 -21.86
N SER A 22 -7.36 -14.38 -22.46
CA SER A 22 -6.69 -13.15 -22.02
C SER A 22 -7.07 -12.79 -20.58
N GLY A 23 -8.35 -12.86 -20.22
CA GLY A 23 -8.80 -12.63 -18.86
C GLY A 23 -8.22 -13.62 -17.84
N ARG A 24 -8.03 -14.89 -18.23
CA ARG A 24 -7.36 -15.87 -17.36
C ARG A 24 -5.87 -15.61 -17.22
N LEU A 25 -5.19 -15.25 -18.31
CA LEU A 25 -3.76 -14.89 -18.28
C LEU A 25 -3.51 -13.64 -17.44
N GLU A 26 -4.41 -12.65 -17.48
CA GLU A 26 -4.34 -11.47 -16.61
C GLU A 26 -4.66 -11.79 -15.15
N GLN A 27 -5.49 -12.80 -14.89
CA GLN A 27 -5.83 -13.26 -13.54
C GLN A 27 -4.83 -14.25 -12.95
N GLU A 28 -3.98 -14.88 -13.74
CA GLU A 28 -2.88 -15.68 -13.21
C GLU A 28 -1.93 -14.77 -12.43
N ARG A 29 -2.28 -14.57 -11.18
CA ARG A 29 -1.33 -14.09 -10.17
C ARG A 29 -0.19 -15.08 -10.19
N ILE A 30 0.97 -14.62 -10.63
CA ILE A 30 2.22 -15.33 -10.40
C ILE A 30 2.12 -15.81 -8.96
N SER A 31 2.04 -17.12 -8.76
CA SER A 31 2.02 -17.73 -7.44
C SER A 31 3.37 -17.40 -6.81
N GLN A 32 3.46 -16.20 -6.23
CA GLN A 32 4.63 -15.81 -5.49
C GLN A 32 4.72 -16.78 -4.32
N ARG A 33 5.77 -17.57 -4.31
CA ARG A 33 6.08 -18.46 -3.19
C ARG A 33 6.45 -17.57 -2.01
N PHE A 34 5.43 -17.16 -1.28
CA PHE A 34 5.60 -16.38 -0.07
C PHE A 34 6.42 -17.19 0.94
N LEU A 35 7.42 -16.56 1.56
CA LEU A 35 8.39 -17.18 2.46
C LEU A 35 9.31 -18.23 1.81
N ALA A 36 9.52 -18.19 0.51
CA ALA A 36 10.44 -19.11 -0.18
C ALA A 36 11.92 -18.70 -0.10
N GLY A 37 12.22 -17.46 0.35
CA GLY A 37 13.58 -16.95 0.40
C GLY A 37 13.76 -15.84 1.46
N PRO A 38 14.98 -15.31 1.61
CA PRO A 38 15.29 -14.26 2.59
C PRO A 38 14.65 -12.93 2.26
N VAL A 39 14.30 -12.68 1.00
CA VAL A 39 13.57 -11.48 0.56
C VAL A 39 12.25 -11.91 -0.04
N ASN A 40 11.17 -11.33 0.48
CA ASN A 40 9.81 -11.60 0.02
C ASN A 40 9.19 -10.31 -0.48
N VAL A 41 8.62 -10.35 -1.68
CA VAL A 41 7.87 -9.24 -2.28
C VAL A 41 6.41 -9.67 -2.39
N CYS A 42 5.52 -8.94 -1.75
CA CYS A 42 4.11 -9.29 -1.71
C CYS A 42 3.24 -8.06 -1.44
N THR A 43 1.93 -8.22 -1.54
CA THR A 43 0.98 -7.23 -1.02
C THR A 43 0.92 -7.29 0.51
N LEU A 44 0.34 -6.29 1.17
CA LEU A 44 0.25 -6.24 2.64
C LEU A 44 -0.55 -7.40 3.25
N MET A 45 -1.50 -7.96 2.52
CA MET A 45 -2.39 -9.01 3.05
C MET A 45 -1.66 -10.28 3.53
N PRO A 46 -0.73 -10.88 2.76
CA PRO A 46 0.01 -12.07 3.22
C PRO A 46 0.96 -11.82 4.39
N MET A 47 1.32 -10.58 4.66
CA MET A 47 2.27 -10.21 5.72
C MET A 47 1.64 -10.13 7.11
N ARG A 48 0.34 -10.32 7.23
CA ARG A 48 -0.40 -10.18 8.49
C ARG A 48 0.18 -11.09 9.57
N SER A 49 0.45 -10.48 10.72
CA SER A 49 0.92 -11.18 11.93
C SER A 49 2.24 -11.96 11.79
N ILE A 50 2.98 -11.80 10.69
CA ILE A 50 4.27 -12.45 10.50
C ILE A 50 5.38 -11.45 10.82
N PRO A 51 6.28 -11.73 11.79
CA PRO A 51 7.39 -10.83 12.10
C PRO A 51 8.51 -10.94 11.06
N PHE A 52 9.00 -9.78 10.61
CA PHE A 52 10.16 -9.66 9.72
C PHE A 52 11.22 -8.78 10.38
N ARG A 53 12.48 -9.03 10.10
CA ARG A 53 13.56 -8.15 10.56
C ARG A 53 13.44 -6.76 9.96
N VAL A 54 13.20 -6.70 8.67
CA VAL A 54 13.06 -5.46 7.90
C VAL A 54 11.76 -5.52 7.11
N VAL A 55 10.97 -4.46 7.19
CA VAL A 55 9.76 -4.27 6.36
C VAL A 55 9.95 -3.04 5.49
N CYS A 56 9.72 -3.20 4.19
CA CYS A 56 9.78 -2.10 3.22
C CYS A 56 8.39 -1.89 2.61
N LEU A 57 7.76 -0.75 2.90
CA LEU A 57 6.49 -0.33 2.30
C LEU A 57 6.79 0.60 1.12
N LEU A 58 6.46 0.17 -0.08
CA LEU A 58 6.78 0.91 -1.30
C LEU A 58 5.54 1.56 -1.90
N GLY A 59 5.71 2.77 -2.45
CA GLY A 59 4.64 3.47 -3.16
C GLY A 59 3.53 4.02 -2.27
N MET A 60 3.85 4.42 -1.04
CA MET A 60 2.90 4.95 -0.05
C MET A 60 2.54 6.40 -0.34
N ASN A 61 1.92 6.65 -1.49
CA ASN A 61 1.49 7.97 -1.93
C ASN A 61 0.06 8.30 -1.49
N ASP A 62 -0.21 9.58 -1.33
CA ASP A 62 -1.58 10.09 -1.20
C ASP A 62 -2.42 9.73 -2.43
N GLY A 63 -3.70 9.40 -2.21
CA GLY A 63 -4.61 8.92 -3.25
C GLY A 63 -4.35 7.48 -3.75
N VAL A 64 -3.22 6.86 -3.39
CA VAL A 64 -2.89 5.47 -3.73
C VAL A 64 -3.14 4.53 -2.54
N TYR A 65 -2.78 5.00 -1.36
CA TYR A 65 -2.97 4.26 -0.12
C TYR A 65 -3.35 5.21 1.03
N PRO A 66 -4.36 4.89 1.87
CA PRO A 66 -5.25 3.75 1.78
C PRO A 66 -6.13 3.81 0.51
N ARG A 67 -6.45 2.62 -0.02
CA ARG A 67 -7.21 2.50 -1.26
C ARG A 67 -8.65 2.94 -1.07
N THR A 68 -9.16 3.73 -1.99
CA THR A 68 -10.57 4.07 -2.09
C THR A 68 -11.17 3.34 -3.29
N LEU A 69 -12.23 2.58 -3.06
CA LEU A 69 -13.02 2.02 -4.15
C LEU A 69 -14.19 2.95 -4.41
N ALA A 70 -14.40 3.30 -5.67
CA ALA A 70 -15.65 3.94 -6.06
C ALA A 70 -16.81 2.99 -5.72
N PRO A 71 -17.84 3.44 -5.01
CA PRO A 71 -18.97 2.59 -4.69
C PRO A 71 -19.66 2.13 -5.98
N LEU A 72 -20.03 0.85 -6.02
CA LEU A 72 -20.84 0.32 -7.10
C LEU A 72 -22.25 0.93 -7.00
N GLY A 73 -22.90 1.21 -8.14
CA GLY A 73 -24.20 1.88 -8.18
C GLY A 73 -25.33 1.12 -7.47
N PHE A 74 -25.12 -0.15 -7.10
CA PHE A 74 -26.04 -0.97 -6.32
C PHE A 74 -25.57 -1.25 -4.88
N ASP A 75 -24.50 -0.58 -4.43
CA ASP A 75 -23.96 -0.76 -3.07
C ASP A 75 -24.76 0.05 -2.05
N LEU A 76 -25.74 -0.60 -1.44
CA LEU A 76 -26.58 0.01 -0.40
C LEU A 76 -25.81 0.37 0.89
N MET A 77 -24.64 -0.21 1.14
CA MET A 77 -23.80 0.15 2.28
C MET A 77 -23.12 1.49 2.07
N SER A 78 -22.83 1.88 0.83
CA SER A 78 -22.24 3.18 0.53
C SER A 78 -23.21 4.33 0.77
N GLU A 79 -24.52 4.13 0.59
CA GLU A 79 -25.55 5.14 0.83
C GLU A 79 -25.84 5.38 2.31
N LYS A 80 -25.84 4.31 3.10
CA LYS A 80 -26.17 4.35 4.55
C LYS A 80 -25.21 3.47 5.34
N PRO A 81 -23.97 3.90 5.53
CA PRO A 81 -23.00 3.11 6.28
C PRO A 81 -23.45 2.93 7.74
N ARG A 82 -23.35 1.72 8.24
CA ARG A 82 -23.68 1.35 9.62
C ARG A 82 -22.40 0.98 10.37
N ARG A 83 -22.45 1.11 11.68
CA ARG A 83 -21.34 0.67 12.53
C ARG A 83 -21.14 -0.84 12.39
N GLY A 84 -19.96 -1.25 11.94
CA GLY A 84 -19.61 -2.64 11.66
C GLY A 84 -19.62 -3.00 10.18
N ASP A 85 -20.07 -2.11 9.29
CA ASP A 85 -19.91 -2.31 7.86
C ASP A 85 -18.43 -2.28 7.48
N ARG A 86 -18.07 -3.14 6.54
CA ARG A 86 -16.69 -3.25 6.09
C ARG A 86 -16.28 -2.06 5.22
N SER A 87 -15.24 -1.36 5.62
CA SER A 87 -14.63 -0.27 4.88
C SER A 87 -13.26 -0.68 4.36
N ARG A 88 -13.04 -0.58 3.04
CA ARG A 88 -11.73 -0.83 2.45
C ARG A 88 -10.64 0.05 3.03
N ARG A 89 -10.99 1.29 3.30
CA ARG A 89 -10.07 2.27 3.90
C ARG A 89 -9.65 1.86 5.31
N ASP A 90 -10.58 1.34 6.10
CA ASP A 90 -10.28 0.90 7.47
C ASP A 90 -9.51 -0.42 7.46
N ASP A 91 -9.84 -1.34 6.54
CA ASP A 91 -9.04 -2.54 6.31
C ASP A 91 -7.57 -2.18 5.99
N ASP A 92 -7.34 -1.21 5.10
CA ASP A 92 -5.99 -0.77 4.73
C ASP A 92 -5.26 -0.08 5.89
N ARG A 93 -5.96 0.70 6.72
CA ARG A 93 -5.38 1.28 7.95
C ARG A 93 -4.93 0.19 8.91
N TYR A 94 -5.74 -0.84 9.06
CA TYR A 94 -5.41 -1.97 9.92
C TYR A 94 -4.21 -2.77 9.37
N LEU A 95 -4.16 -3.01 8.06
CA LEU A 95 -3.01 -3.65 7.40
C LEU A 95 -1.72 -2.83 7.55
N PHE A 96 -1.81 -1.51 7.50
CA PHE A 96 -0.66 -0.63 7.74
C PHE A 96 -0.15 -0.79 9.18
N LEU A 97 -1.04 -0.78 10.16
CA LEU A 97 -0.68 -1.00 11.57
C LEU A 97 -0.03 -2.37 11.77
N GLU A 98 -0.59 -3.43 11.18
CA GLU A 98 0.00 -4.76 11.24
C GLU A 98 1.41 -4.81 10.63
N ALA A 99 1.63 -4.10 9.51
CA ALA A 99 2.95 -4.00 8.90
C ALA A 99 3.96 -3.27 9.80
N LEU A 100 3.54 -2.18 10.46
CA LEU A 100 4.38 -1.48 11.45
C LEU A 100 4.82 -2.42 12.58
N ILE A 101 3.87 -3.15 13.17
CA ILE A 101 4.14 -4.04 14.30
C ILE A 101 4.99 -5.24 13.87
N SER A 102 4.88 -5.68 12.62
CA SER A 102 5.65 -6.81 12.09
C SER A 102 7.14 -6.50 11.91
N ALA A 103 7.53 -5.23 11.76
CA ALA A 103 8.92 -4.81 11.63
C ALA A 103 9.65 -4.92 12.99
N ARG A 104 10.69 -5.78 13.06
CA ARG A 104 11.44 -6.01 14.30
C ARG A 104 12.66 -5.13 14.47
N GLU A 105 13.35 -4.81 13.39
CA GLU A 105 14.58 -4.04 13.42
C GLU A 105 14.48 -2.73 12.64
N LYS A 106 13.91 -2.78 11.42
CA LYS A 106 13.80 -1.60 10.56
C LYS A 106 12.48 -1.59 9.80
N LEU A 107 11.88 -0.42 9.76
CA LEU A 107 10.78 -0.07 8.89
C LEU A 107 11.27 0.95 7.86
N TYR A 108 11.09 0.66 6.59
CA TYR A 108 11.38 1.57 5.50
C TYR A 108 10.11 1.87 4.73
N ILE A 109 9.82 3.15 4.51
CA ILE A 109 8.62 3.58 3.77
C ILE A 109 9.09 4.48 2.63
N SER A 110 8.60 4.22 1.42
CA SER A 110 8.90 5.07 0.28
C SER A 110 7.65 5.55 -0.44
N TYR A 111 7.74 6.75 -0.97
CA TYR A 111 6.73 7.35 -1.83
C TYR A 111 7.38 8.21 -2.91
N ILE A 112 6.64 8.53 -3.95
CA ILE A 112 7.08 9.40 -5.03
C ILE A 112 6.84 10.84 -4.59
N GLY A 113 7.88 11.60 -4.32
CA GLY A 113 7.78 12.99 -3.85
C GLY A 113 7.51 14.01 -4.97
N ARG A 114 7.73 13.63 -6.25
CA ARG A 114 7.49 14.53 -7.39
C ARG A 114 7.00 13.75 -8.61
N ALA A 115 6.11 14.35 -9.37
CA ALA A 115 5.63 13.79 -10.63
C ALA A 115 6.74 13.78 -11.70
N ILE A 116 6.78 12.72 -12.51
CA ILE A 116 7.81 12.56 -13.54
C ILE A 116 7.61 13.53 -14.70
N GLN A 117 6.37 13.89 -15.01
CA GLN A 117 5.98 14.65 -16.19
C GLN A 117 6.26 16.16 -16.04
N ASP A 118 5.90 16.73 -14.89
CA ASP A 118 5.86 18.17 -14.66
C ASP A 118 6.59 18.60 -13.38
N ASN A 119 7.23 17.66 -12.69
CA ASN A 119 7.95 17.89 -11.44
C ASN A 119 7.07 18.49 -10.30
N THR A 120 5.75 18.37 -10.41
CA THR A 120 4.85 18.82 -9.35
C THR A 120 5.06 18.02 -8.06
N PRO A 121 5.00 18.66 -6.87
CA PRO A 121 5.11 17.96 -5.60
C PRO A 121 4.01 16.92 -5.43
N ARG A 122 4.36 15.76 -4.91
CA ARG A 122 3.45 14.70 -4.48
C ARG A 122 3.68 14.41 -3.01
N TYR A 123 2.61 14.08 -2.33
CA TYR A 123 2.63 13.87 -0.89
C TYR A 123 2.58 12.39 -0.55
N PRO A 124 3.12 12.00 0.61
CA PRO A 124 2.94 10.66 1.12
C PRO A 124 1.48 10.41 1.51
N SER A 125 1.17 9.15 1.71
CA SER A 125 -0.12 8.72 2.28
C SER A 125 -0.37 9.42 3.62
N VAL A 126 -1.63 9.74 3.89
CA VAL A 126 -2.05 10.31 5.17
C VAL A 126 -1.60 9.46 6.37
N LEU A 127 -1.54 8.14 6.22
CA LEU A 127 -1.08 7.23 7.28
C LEU A 127 0.42 7.39 7.56
N VAL A 128 1.20 7.70 6.54
CA VAL A 128 2.63 7.98 6.67
C VAL A 128 2.84 9.33 7.35
N GLU A 129 2.06 10.35 6.99
CA GLU A 129 2.11 11.66 7.65
C GLU A 129 1.72 11.57 9.12
N GLU A 130 0.61 10.87 9.45
CA GLU A 130 0.18 10.62 10.82
C GLU A 130 1.28 9.92 11.65
N LEU A 131 1.94 8.92 11.06
CA LEU A 131 3.06 8.23 11.70
C LEU A 131 4.25 9.16 11.93
N MET A 132 4.63 9.96 10.93
CA MET A 132 5.74 10.92 11.05
C MET A 132 5.45 11.97 12.11
N ASP A 133 4.22 12.46 12.18
CA ASP A 133 3.81 13.42 13.23
C ASP A 133 3.85 12.79 14.62
N TYR A 134 3.36 11.57 14.76
CA TYR A 134 3.39 10.86 16.03
C TYR A 134 4.83 10.66 16.52
N VAL A 135 5.74 10.21 15.66
CA VAL A 135 7.16 10.03 16.02
C VAL A 135 7.82 11.36 16.33
N ALA A 136 7.56 12.40 15.53
CA ALA A 136 8.17 13.70 15.71
C ALA A 136 7.72 14.41 17.01
N GLN A 137 6.50 14.14 17.48
CA GLN A 137 5.99 14.69 18.75
C GLN A 137 6.41 13.87 19.97
N SER A 138 6.77 12.61 19.80
CA SER A 138 7.07 11.69 20.89
C SER A 138 8.56 11.41 21.10
N HIS A 139 9.42 11.87 20.18
CA HIS A 139 10.86 11.60 20.21
C HIS A 139 11.68 12.89 20.05
N TYR A 140 12.89 12.87 20.59
CA TYR A 140 13.86 13.94 20.51
C TYR A 140 15.14 13.42 19.86
N LEU A 141 15.86 14.30 19.16
CA LEU A 141 17.21 14.01 18.70
C LEU A 141 18.22 14.45 19.76
N PRO A 142 19.40 13.84 19.82
CA PRO A 142 20.47 14.30 20.71
C PRO A 142 20.78 15.78 20.48
N GLY A 143 20.79 16.55 21.57
CA GLY A 143 21.03 17.99 21.54
C GLY A 143 19.79 18.87 21.35
N ASP A 144 18.59 18.29 21.36
CA ASP A 144 17.34 19.06 21.30
C ASP A 144 16.89 19.65 22.62
N ASP A 145 17.61 19.37 23.73
CA ASP A 145 17.24 19.81 25.10
C ASP A 145 17.10 21.32 25.23
N ALA A 146 17.79 22.10 24.38
CA ALA A 146 17.76 23.56 24.38
C ALA A 146 16.76 24.14 23.36
N LEU A 147 16.08 23.32 22.57
CA LEU A 147 15.17 23.76 21.52
C LEU A 147 13.75 23.87 22.05
N ASN A 148 12.95 24.72 21.40
CA ASN A 148 11.51 24.67 21.60
C ASN A 148 10.90 23.45 20.90
N VAL A 149 9.67 23.11 21.29
CA VAL A 149 8.97 21.91 20.81
C VAL A 149 8.82 21.91 19.28
N ASP A 150 8.49 23.06 18.69
CA ASP A 150 8.25 23.15 17.23
C ASP A 150 9.54 22.93 16.43
N GLU A 151 10.65 23.43 16.94
CA GLU A 151 11.96 23.29 16.30
C GLU A 151 12.50 21.86 16.43
N SER A 152 12.35 21.25 17.59
CA SER A 152 12.68 19.83 17.80
C SER A 152 11.84 18.93 16.91
N THR A 153 10.53 19.11 16.86
CA THR A 153 9.61 18.36 15.99
C THR A 153 10.03 18.46 14.52
N ARG A 154 10.40 19.66 14.05
CA ARG A 154 10.88 19.88 12.68
C ARG A 154 12.17 19.11 12.40
N ARG A 155 13.12 19.13 13.32
CA ARG A 155 14.40 18.40 13.20
C ARG A 155 14.16 16.89 13.14
N VAL A 156 13.29 16.34 13.97
CA VAL A 156 12.95 14.92 13.96
C VAL A 156 12.32 14.55 12.62
N ARG A 157 11.35 15.33 12.10
CA ARG A 157 10.75 15.07 10.77
C ARG A 157 11.80 15.09 9.65
N GLN A 158 12.73 16.03 9.67
CA GLN A 158 13.83 16.07 8.70
C GLN A 158 14.76 14.86 8.81
N HIS A 159 15.01 14.38 10.01
CA HIS A 159 15.84 13.20 10.24
C HIS A 159 15.16 11.91 9.76
N LEU A 160 13.84 11.82 9.90
CA LEU A 160 13.04 10.65 9.45
C LEU A 160 12.94 10.55 7.94
N SER A 161 13.11 11.64 7.19
CA SER A 161 12.88 11.69 5.76
C SER A 161 14.18 11.89 4.98
N HIS A 162 14.33 11.14 3.90
CA HIS A 162 15.43 11.31 2.97
C HIS A 162 14.91 11.44 1.53
N TYR A 163 15.35 12.48 0.83
CA TYR A 163 14.99 12.73 -0.55
C TYR A 163 16.08 12.22 -1.49
N TYR A 164 15.70 11.30 -2.39
CA TYR A 164 16.56 10.83 -3.47
C TYR A 164 16.19 11.56 -4.76
N PRO A 165 17.01 12.51 -5.23
CA PRO A 165 16.75 13.20 -6.49
C PRO A 165 16.85 12.20 -7.66
N ARG A 166 16.02 12.41 -8.67
CA ARG A 166 16.17 11.66 -9.93
C ARG A 166 17.49 12.04 -10.58
N THR A 167 18.38 11.08 -10.77
CA THR A 167 19.55 11.28 -11.63
C THR A 167 19.07 11.30 -13.08
N PRO A 168 19.41 12.33 -13.88
CA PRO A 168 19.17 12.28 -15.33
C PRO A 168 19.99 11.10 -15.89
N PHE A 169 19.36 10.29 -16.74
CA PHE A 169 20.03 9.27 -17.52
C PHE A 169 20.86 9.90 -18.62
#